data_1318845869f07491782365016b46ce94
#
_entry.id   1318845869f07491782365016b46ce94
#
_cell.length_a   1.000
_cell.length_b   1.000
_cell.length_c   1.000
_cell.angle_alpha   90.00
_cell.angle_beta   90.00
_cell.angle_gamma   90.00
#
_symmetry.space_group_name_H-M   'P 1'
#
loop_
_entity.id
_entity.type
_entity.pdbx_description
1 polymer ?
#
loop_
_entity_poly.entity_id
_entity_poly.type
_entity_poly.pdbx_seq_one_letter_code
_entity_poly.pdbx_strand_id
1 'polypeptide(L)'
;MKKSAYKRALCALLSVFLVLTMVFPGEVALAASAPGNVARFSMTGCSASTVRLSWSKVKGASGYRIRRYDSKSKKWKTVLTATKGSAIKGTVKKLSPATTYKLQIHAYKKAGKKTLYSKKAKTLTVATKPAKVTLQSVKASGAKITVSWKKVAASGYQVIYARNKQFKNGESILVGGSNKAATYYAPYSGTYYVHLRPYKNLNGKKYYGSWSNTKTVKVNIRKQAYHTETVWAKRGKNRIYGQVYVPDGVGYH
;
A
#
# COMPACT_ATOMS: atom_id res chain seq x y z
N MET A 1 -51.22 -53.68 70.43
CA MET A 1 -50.43 -52.45 70.33
C MET A 1 -49.14 -52.50 69.53
N LYS A 2 -48.90 -53.40 68.57
CA LYS A 2 -47.67 -53.51 67.82
C LYS A 2 -47.82 -53.14 66.31
N LYS A 3 -49.02 -52.81 65.81
CA LYS A 3 -49.24 -52.42 64.40
C LYS A 3 -49.12 -50.93 64.09
N SER A 4 -49.15 -50.06 65.11
CA SER A 4 -49.04 -48.57 64.93
C SER A 4 -47.59 -48.10 64.77
N ALA A 5 -46.64 -48.76 65.43
CA ALA A 5 -45.21 -48.35 65.33
C ALA A 5 -44.60 -48.65 63.97
N TYR A 6 -45.03 -49.71 63.30
CA TYR A 6 -44.49 -50.09 61.99
C TYR A 6 -44.91 -49.16 60.80
N LYS A 7 -46.15 -48.60 60.92
CA LYS A 7 -46.62 -47.63 59.91
C LYS A 7 -45.91 -46.27 60.04
N ARG A 8 -45.51 -45.86 61.23
CA ARG A 8 -44.75 -44.62 61.44
C ARG A 8 -43.29 -44.73 61.08
N ALA A 9 -42.70 -45.91 61.23
CA ALA A 9 -41.32 -46.14 60.79
C ALA A 9 -41.24 -46.25 59.26
N LEU A 10 -42.26 -46.81 58.54
CA LEU A 10 -42.28 -46.91 57.08
C LEU A 10 -42.51 -45.57 56.39
N CYS A 11 -43.32 -44.66 57.03
CA CYS A 11 -43.50 -43.29 56.51
C CYS A 11 -42.26 -42.42 56.71
N ALA A 12 -41.49 -42.61 57.79
CA ALA A 12 -40.26 -41.88 58.03
C ALA A 12 -39.12 -42.31 57.05
N LEU A 13 -39.06 -43.59 56.67
CA LEU A 13 -38.11 -44.11 55.69
C LEU A 13 -38.44 -43.69 54.25
N LEU A 14 -39.71 -43.52 53.88
CA LEU A 14 -40.10 -43.02 52.55
C LEU A 14 -39.87 -41.52 52.40
N SER A 15 -39.95 -40.73 53.48
CA SER A 15 -39.68 -39.27 53.44
C SER A 15 -38.19 -38.96 53.34
N VAL A 16 -37.29 -39.79 53.87
CA VAL A 16 -35.85 -39.63 53.76
C VAL A 16 -35.34 -40.02 52.38
N PHE A 17 -36.02 -40.97 51.66
CA PHE A 17 -35.63 -41.38 50.35
C PHE A 17 -36.09 -40.41 49.21
N LEU A 18 -37.06 -39.53 49.51
CA LEU A 18 -37.57 -38.58 48.52
C LEU A 18 -36.80 -37.23 48.51
N VAL A 19 -35.88 -36.97 49.45
CA VAL A 19 -35.09 -35.75 49.52
C VAL A 19 -33.71 -35.92 48.88
N LEU A 20 -33.30 -37.14 48.53
CA LEU A 20 -31.95 -37.43 48.06
C LEU A 20 -31.82 -37.52 46.54
N THR A 21 -32.84 -37.14 45.73
CA THR A 21 -32.76 -37.20 44.25
C THR A 21 -32.98 -35.88 43.54
N MET A 22 -32.94 -34.75 44.25
CA MET A 22 -32.79 -33.45 43.62
C MET A 22 -31.33 -32.94 43.71
N VAL A 23 -30.37 -33.79 43.35
CA VAL A 23 -29.14 -33.28 42.76
C VAL A 23 -29.53 -32.84 41.37
N PHE A 24 -29.95 -31.57 41.19
CA PHE A 24 -29.90 -30.92 39.91
C PHE A 24 -28.48 -31.15 39.41
N PRO A 25 -28.25 -31.80 38.27
CA PRO A 25 -26.97 -31.68 37.63
C PRO A 25 -26.87 -30.19 37.33
N GLY A 26 -26.14 -29.44 38.17
CA GLY A 26 -25.75 -28.10 37.82
C GLY A 26 -25.16 -28.22 36.40
N GLU A 27 -25.84 -27.64 35.41
CA GLU A 27 -25.23 -27.49 34.10
C GLU A 27 -23.83 -26.94 34.34
N VAL A 28 -22.82 -27.78 34.18
CA VAL A 28 -21.43 -27.33 34.17
C VAL A 28 -21.35 -26.48 32.93
N ALA A 29 -21.69 -25.19 33.10
CA ALA A 29 -21.56 -24.21 32.03
C ALA A 29 -20.10 -24.26 31.57
N LEU A 30 -19.84 -25.01 30.50
CA LEU A 30 -18.52 -25.16 29.94
C LEU A 30 -18.00 -23.74 29.65
N ALA A 31 -17.02 -23.30 30.48
CA ALA A 31 -16.51 -21.97 30.39
C ALA A 31 -16.11 -21.65 28.93
N ALA A 32 -16.76 -20.64 28.36
CA ALA A 32 -16.56 -20.28 26.96
C ALA A 32 -15.08 -20.02 26.71
N SER A 33 -14.45 -20.85 25.89
CA SER A 33 -13.04 -20.69 25.53
C SER A 33 -12.83 -19.57 24.48
N ALA A 34 -11.67 -18.93 24.55
CA ALA A 34 -11.26 -17.94 23.55
C ALA A 34 -11.15 -18.57 22.16
N PRO A 35 -11.46 -17.82 21.08
CA PRO A 35 -11.32 -18.34 19.72
C PRO A 35 -9.85 -18.56 19.35
N GLY A 36 -9.60 -19.43 18.34
CA GLY A 36 -8.27 -19.63 17.78
C GLY A 36 -7.67 -18.36 17.17
N ASN A 37 -6.38 -18.40 16.85
CA ASN A 37 -5.67 -17.29 16.22
C ASN A 37 -6.02 -17.18 14.73
N VAL A 38 -5.98 -15.96 14.18
CA VAL A 38 -6.10 -15.71 12.74
C VAL A 38 -4.82 -16.19 12.05
N ALA A 39 -4.93 -17.17 11.14
CA ALA A 39 -3.77 -17.77 10.47
C ALA A 39 -3.20 -16.86 9.36
N ARG A 40 -4.05 -16.29 8.49
CA ARG A 40 -3.66 -15.39 7.40
C ARG A 40 -4.28 -14.01 7.59
N PHE A 41 -3.51 -12.97 7.29
CA PHE A 41 -3.94 -11.58 7.30
C PHE A 41 -3.18 -10.83 6.22
N SER A 42 -3.86 -10.30 5.21
CA SER A 42 -3.24 -9.72 4.01
C SER A 42 -3.97 -8.47 3.52
N MET A 43 -3.24 -7.64 2.78
CA MET A 43 -3.78 -6.50 2.05
C MET A 43 -4.15 -6.92 0.63
N THR A 44 -5.42 -6.74 0.24
CA THR A 44 -5.93 -7.04 -1.10
C THR A 44 -5.94 -5.83 -2.03
N GLY A 45 -5.79 -4.63 -1.48
CA GLY A 45 -5.70 -3.39 -2.25
C GLY A 45 -5.67 -2.15 -1.37
N CYS A 46 -5.35 -1.01 -1.98
CA CYS A 46 -5.35 0.28 -1.28
C CYS A 46 -5.69 1.45 -2.22
N SER A 47 -6.13 2.54 -1.61
CA SER A 47 -6.24 3.87 -2.20
C SER A 47 -5.38 4.87 -1.43
N ALA A 48 -5.53 6.16 -1.67
CA ALA A 48 -4.85 7.20 -0.90
C ALA A 48 -5.35 7.30 0.57
N SER A 49 -6.56 6.82 0.86
CA SER A 49 -7.18 6.95 2.18
C SER A 49 -7.75 5.66 2.76
N THR A 50 -7.59 4.53 2.04
CA THR A 50 -8.16 3.24 2.46
C THR A 50 -7.20 2.09 2.22
N VAL A 51 -7.35 1.02 3.03
CA VAL A 51 -6.70 -0.27 2.81
C VAL A 51 -7.76 -1.37 2.89
N ARG A 52 -7.85 -2.19 1.85
CA ARG A 52 -8.69 -3.39 1.82
C ARG A 52 -7.91 -4.58 2.34
N LEU A 53 -8.52 -5.33 3.23
CA LEU A 53 -7.92 -6.43 3.97
C LEU A 53 -8.70 -7.71 3.76
N SER A 54 -8.03 -8.85 3.85
CA SER A 54 -8.63 -10.18 3.97
C SER A 54 -7.92 -10.99 5.04
N TRP A 55 -8.65 -11.95 5.63
CA TRP A 55 -8.12 -12.84 6.66
C TRP A 55 -8.79 -14.19 6.63
N SER A 56 -8.18 -15.20 7.27
CA SER A 56 -8.77 -16.53 7.39
C SER A 56 -9.89 -16.53 8.44
N LYS A 57 -10.98 -17.25 8.12
CA LYS A 57 -12.05 -17.56 9.06
C LYS A 57 -11.51 -18.36 10.26
N VAL A 58 -12.00 -18.05 11.45
CA VAL A 58 -11.70 -18.78 12.69
C VAL A 58 -12.97 -19.45 13.19
N LYS A 59 -12.91 -20.78 13.42
CA LYS A 59 -14.04 -21.55 13.94
C LYS A 59 -14.48 -21.01 15.30
N GLY A 60 -15.78 -20.81 15.49
CA GLY A 60 -16.35 -20.32 16.74
C GLY A 60 -16.12 -18.83 17.04
N ALA A 61 -15.51 -18.05 16.12
CA ALA A 61 -15.41 -16.62 16.29
C ALA A 61 -16.76 -15.92 16.07
N SER A 62 -17.10 -14.96 16.93
CA SER A 62 -18.23 -14.05 16.75
C SER A 62 -17.88 -12.88 15.81
N GLY A 63 -16.60 -12.58 15.66
CA GLY A 63 -16.10 -11.51 14.79
C GLY A 63 -14.60 -11.26 14.92
N TYR A 64 -14.16 -10.14 14.33
CA TYR A 64 -12.74 -9.78 14.28
C TYR A 64 -12.55 -8.33 14.63
N ARG A 65 -11.46 -8.02 15.36
CA ARG A 65 -11.06 -6.66 15.70
C ARG A 65 -9.70 -6.36 15.11
N ILE A 66 -9.65 -5.35 14.24
CA ILE A 66 -8.43 -4.85 13.62
C ILE A 66 -8.01 -3.56 14.34
N ARG A 67 -6.76 -3.51 14.76
CA ARG A 67 -6.16 -2.35 15.45
C ARG A 67 -4.98 -1.83 14.63
N ARG A 68 -4.77 -0.53 14.68
CA ARG A 68 -3.62 0.18 14.11
C ARG A 68 -2.69 0.61 15.24
N TYR A 69 -1.40 0.40 15.08
CA TYR A 69 -0.41 0.95 15.99
C TYR A 69 -0.29 2.46 15.81
N ASP A 70 -0.38 3.19 16.89
CA ASP A 70 -0.15 4.63 16.94
C ASP A 70 1.24 4.86 17.55
N SER A 71 2.18 5.31 16.72
CA SER A 71 3.58 5.51 17.14
C SER A 71 3.76 6.65 18.15
N LYS A 72 2.88 7.64 18.14
CA LYS A 72 2.93 8.77 19.09
C LYS A 72 2.54 8.33 20.49
N SER A 73 1.41 7.67 20.64
CA SER A 73 0.92 7.18 21.92
C SER A 73 1.48 5.81 22.32
N LYS A 74 2.25 5.14 21.42
CA LYS A 74 2.74 3.75 21.58
C LYS A 74 1.63 2.75 21.91
N LYS A 75 0.40 3.00 21.46
CA LYS A 75 -0.81 2.19 21.75
C LYS A 75 -1.46 1.66 20.48
N TRP A 76 -2.17 0.55 20.62
CA TRP A 76 -3.00 -0.03 19.56
C TRP A 76 -4.41 0.55 19.62
N LYS A 77 -4.85 1.24 18.57
CA LYS A 77 -6.19 1.82 18.43
C LYS A 77 -7.05 0.97 17.49
N THR A 78 -8.29 0.67 17.87
CA THR A 78 -9.25 -0.04 17.01
C THR A 78 -9.62 0.83 15.80
N VAL A 79 -9.49 0.25 14.59
CA VAL A 79 -9.79 0.94 13.34
C VAL A 79 -10.85 0.23 12.50
N LEU A 80 -11.15 -1.04 12.84
CA LEU A 80 -12.22 -1.81 12.21
C LEU A 80 -12.68 -2.93 13.16
N THR A 81 -13.98 -3.12 13.26
CA THR A 81 -14.59 -4.28 13.92
C THR A 81 -15.55 -4.95 12.93
N ALA A 82 -15.28 -6.20 12.61
CA ALA A 82 -16.18 -7.06 11.85
C ALA A 82 -17.02 -7.85 12.84
N THR A 83 -18.34 -7.63 12.86
CA THR A 83 -19.25 -8.18 13.88
C THR A 83 -19.80 -9.56 13.56
N LYS A 84 -19.48 -10.10 12.38
CA LYS A 84 -19.87 -11.46 11.94
C LYS A 84 -18.65 -12.37 11.90
N GLY A 85 -18.73 -13.56 12.51
CA GLY A 85 -17.67 -14.57 12.45
C GLY A 85 -17.39 -15.11 11.04
N SER A 86 -18.35 -14.96 10.11
CA SER A 86 -18.19 -15.28 8.69
C SER A 86 -17.47 -14.21 7.90
N ALA A 87 -17.27 -13.00 8.43
CA ALA A 87 -16.58 -11.93 7.73
C ALA A 87 -15.08 -12.24 7.58
N ILE A 88 -14.62 -12.31 6.34
CA ILE A 88 -13.22 -12.59 5.97
C ILE A 88 -12.55 -11.43 5.22
N LYS A 89 -13.27 -10.32 5.05
CA LYS A 89 -12.80 -9.12 4.35
C LYS A 89 -13.26 -7.86 5.09
N GLY A 90 -12.50 -6.78 4.94
CA GLY A 90 -12.86 -5.47 5.49
C GLY A 90 -12.00 -4.35 4.95
N THR A 91 -12.42 -3.11 5.21
CA THR A 91 -11.73 -1.91 4.72
C THR A 91 -11.47 -0.95 5.88
N VAL A 92 -10.22 -0.64 6.10
CA VAL A 92 -9.81 0.46 7.00
C VAL A 92 -9.85 1.75 6.19
N LYS A 93 -10.55 2.76 6.71
CA LYS A 93 -10.78 4.07 6.07
C LYS A 93 -10.09 5.19 6.85
N LYS A 94 -10.16 6.42 6.32
CA LYS A 94 -9.63 7.65 6.94
C LYS A 94 -8.13 7.57 7.24
N LEU A 95 -7.37 6.99 6.33
CA LEU A 95 -5.91 6.90 6.38
C LEU A 95 -5.29 8.07 5.63
N SER A 96 -4.09 8.49 6.05
CA SER A 96 -3.30 9.51 5.34
C SER A 96 -2.65 8.92 4.09
N PRO A 97 -2.52 9.71 2.99
CA PRO A 97 -1.85 9.25 1.77
C PRO A 97 -0.36 8.95 2.00
N ALA A 98 0.19 8.08 1.15
CA ALA A 98 1.62 7.68 1.14
C ALA A 98 2.18 7.26 2.50
N THR A 99 1.33 6.72 3.37
CA THR A 99 1.69 6.41 4.77
C THR A 99 1.74 4.90 4.97
N THR A 100 2.75 4.46 5.73
CA THR A 100 2.89 3.06 6.17
C THR A 100 2.20 2.88 7.52
N TYR A 101 1.44 1.80 7.67
CA TYR A 101 0.73 1.47 8.91
C TYR A 101 1.05 0.04 9.35
N LYS A 102 1.25 -0.15 10.66
CA LYS A 102 1.29 -1.48 11.29
C LYS A 102 -0.10 -1.80 11.81
N LEU A 103 -0.67 -2.90 11.33
CA LEU A 103 -1.99 -3.40 11.72
C LEU A 103 -1.85 -4.72 12.46
N GLN A 104 -2.82 -5.02 13.32
CA GLN A 104 -2.98 -6.35 13.93
C GLN A 104 -4.45 -6.73 13.93
N ILE A 105 -4.72 -8.05 13.87
CA ILE A 105 -6.06 -8.61 13.93
C ILE A 105 -6.14 -9.65 15.05
N HIS A 106 -7.24 -9.61 15.80
CA HIS A 106 -7.68 -10.66 16.71
C HIS A 106 -9.05 -11.18 16.28
N ALA A 107 -9.26 -12.48 16.33
CA ALA A 107 -10.60 -13.03 16.39
C ALA A 107 -11.16 -12.81 17.82
N TYR A 108 -12.47 -12.65 17.94
CA TYR A 108 -13.13 -12.60 19.25
C TYR A 108 -14.39 -13.45 19.30
N LYS A 109 -14.75 -13.92 20.50
CA LYS A 109 -15.99 -14.64 20.81
C LYS A 109 -16.74 -13.88 21.89
N LYS A 110 -18.04 -13.67 21.68
CA LYS A 110 -18.94 -13.15 22.72
C LYS A 110 -19.37 -14.29 23.62
N ALA A 111 -19.23 -14.10 24.92
CA ALA A 111 -19.65 -15.06 25.97
C ALA A 111 -20.43 -14.27 27.03
N GLY A 112 -21.75 -14.18 26.83
CA GLY A 112 -22.61 -13.29 27.61
C GLY A 112 -22.12 -11.83 27.51
N LYS A 113 -21.88 -11.20 28.65
CA LYS A 113 -21.37 -9.82 28.79
C LYS A 113 -19.85 -9.70 28.48
N LYS A 114 -19.10 -10.84 28.45
CA LYS A 114 -17.65 -10.84 28.23
C LYS A 114 -17.31 -11.00 26.74
N THR A 115 -16.17 -10.43 26.33
CA THR A 115 -15.59 -10.65 24.99
C THR A 115 -14.21 -11.28 25.16
N LEU A 116 -14.06 -12.50 24.66
CA LEU A 116 -12.83 -13.27 24.70
C LEU A 116 -12.08 -13.07 23.37
N TYR A 117 -10.80 -12.73 23.40
CA TYR A 117 -9.95 -12.52 22.23
C TYR A 117 -9.00 -13.69 22.03
N SER A 118 -8.64 -13.96 20.77
CA SER A 118 -7.57 -14.90 20.43
C SER A 118 -6.27 -14.54 21.16
N LYS A 119 -5.56 -15.56 21.66
CA LYS A 119 -4.32 -15.39 22.46
C LYS A 119 -3.25 -14.57 21.73
N LYS A 120 -3.04 -14.82 20.43
CA LYS A 120 -2.04 -14.14 19.62
C LYS A 120 -2.70 -13.32 18.49
N ALA A 121 -2.21 -12.09 18.29
CA ALA A 121 -2.57 -11.26 17.13
C ALA A 121 -1.79 -11.69 15.90
N LYS A 122 -2.40 -11.58 14.72
CA LYS A 122 -1.66 -11.60 13.45
C LYS A 122 -1.38 -10.17 13.04
N THR A 123 -0.11 -9.84 12.76
CA THR A 123 0.31 -8.49 12.36
C THR A 123 0.52 -8.40 10.85
N LEU A 124 0.36 -7.19 10.31
CA LEU A 124 0.55 -6.87 8.90
C LEU A 124 1.02 -5.41 8.77
N THR A 125 2.05 -5.18 7.95
CA THR A 125 2.45 -3.84 7.54
C THR A 125 1.84 -3.54 6.18
N VAL A 126 1.18 -2.37 6.05
CA VAL A 126 0.47 -1.95 4.85
C VAL A 126 0.85 -0.51 4.48
N ALA A 127 0.61 -0.11 3.23
CA ALA A 127 0.79 1.27 2.80
C ALA A 127 -0.42 1.76 2.00
N THR A 128 -0.72 3.06 2.14
CA THR A 128 -1.66 3.77 1.26
C THR A 128 -0.93 4.29 0.03
N LYS A 129 -1.67 4.47 -1.07
CA LYS A 129 -1.17 5.16 -2.26
C LYS A 129 -0.94 6.65 -1.96
N PRO A 130 -0.03 7.34 -2.65
CA PRO A 130 0.05 8.80 -2.62
C PRO A 130 -1.23 9.45 -3.14
N ALA A 131 -1.44 10.72 -2.76
CA ALA A 131 -2.44 11.58 -3.38
C ALA A 131 -2.09 11.86 -4.84
N LYS A 132 -3.09 12.27 -5.64
CA LYS A 132 -2.86 12.71 -7.02
C LYS A 132 -1.93 13.94 -7.01
N VAL A 133 -0.97 13.94 -7.93
CA VAL A 133 -0.06 15.06 -8.16
C VAL A 133 -0.57 15.93 -9.31
N THR A 134 -0.26 17.23 -9.29
CA THR A 134 -0.57 18.17 -10.37
C THR A 134 0.72 18.58 -11.06
N LEU A 135 0.80 18.36 -12.38
CA LEU A 135 1.87 18.82 -13.25
C LEU A 135 1.69 20.33 -13.48
N GLN A 136 2.65 21.13 -13.03
CA GLN A 136 2.59 22.60 -13.07
C GLN A 136 3.12 23.15 -14.39
N SER A 137 4.33 22.76 -14.78
CA SER A 137 4.91 23.24 -16.05
C SER A 137 5.69 22.17 -16.79
N VAL A 138 5.76 22.32 -18.10
CA VAL A 138 6.66 21.59 -18.99
C VAL A 138 7.26 22.65 -19.94
N LYS A 139 8.59 22.74 -19.99
CA LYS A 139 9.32 23.68 -20.83
C LYS A 139 10.39 22.92 -21.60
N ALA A 140 10.72 23.38 -22.81
CA ALA A 140 11.82 22.87 -23.59
C ALA A 140 12.81 23.99 -23.92
N SER A 141 14.09 23.65 -23.94
CA SER A 141 15.18 24.47 -24.45
C SER A 141 16.09 23.53 -25.25
N GLY A 142 16.10 23.66 -26.58
CA GLY A 142 16.69 22.66 -27.45
C GLY A 142 16.11 21.27 -27.19
N ALA A 143 16.97 20.28 -26.97
CA ALA A 143 16.59 18.92 -26.61
C ALA A 143 16.12 18.74 -25.14
N LYS A 144 16.46 19.69 -24.27
CA LYS A 144 16.19 19.59 -22.83
C LYS A 144 14.75 19.92 -22.50
N ILE A 145 14.00 18.96 -21.96
CA ILE A 145 12.66 19.13 -21.40
C ILE A 145 12.77 19.20 -19.89
N THR A 146 12.29 20.27 -19.27
CA THR A 146 12.18 20.45 -17.83
C THR A 146 10.72 20.41 -17.42
N VAL A 147 10.43 19.59 -16.41
CA VAL A 147 9.09 19.34 -15.88
C VAL A 147 9.05 19.74 -14.42
N SER A 148 8.00 20.44 -13.97
CA SER A 148 7.80 20.75 -12.55
C SER A 148 6.38 20.41 -12.09
N TRP A 149 6.24 20.11 -10.78
CA TRP A 149 4.97 19.73 -10.17
C TRP A 149 4.83 20.18 -8.74
N LYS A 150 3.58 20.22 -8.26
CA LYS A 150 3.28 20.44 -6.84
C LYS A 150 3.61 19.16 -6.08
N LYS A 151 4.59 19.23 -5.17
CA LYS A 151 5.01 18.10 -4.35
C LYS A 151 3.88 17.54 -3.51
N VAL A 152 3.76 16.21 -3.46
CA VAL A 152 2.89 15.47 -2.54
C VAL A 152 3.73 14.47 -1.75
N ALA A 153 3.21 13.97 -0.63
CA ALA A 153 3.87 12.90 0.11
C ALA A 153 4.02 11.65 -0.78
N ALA A 154 5.25 11.21 -1.02
CA ALA A 154 5.58 10.08 -1.88
C ALA A 154 6.99 9.57 -1.57
N SER A 155 7.27 8.31 -1.92
CA SER A 155 8.65 7.79 -1.95
C SER A 155 9.39 8.23 -3.22
N GLY A 156 8.65 8.55 -4.29
CA GLY A 156 9.19 9.03 -5.55
C GLY A 156 8.09 9.26 -6.57
N TYR A 157 8.51 9.68 -7.77
CA TYR A 157 7.64 9.95 -8.91
C TYR A 157 8.12 9.18 -10.13
N GLN A 158 7.18 8.70 -10.92
CA GLN A 158 7.40 8.22 -12.27
C GLN A 158 6.92 9.31 -13.24
N VAL A 159 7.82 9.81 -14.09
CA VAL A 159 7.51 10.78 -15.15
C VAL A 159 7.60 10.03 -16.47
N ILE A 160 6.60 10.21 -17.34
CA ILE A 160 6.60 9.62 -18.68
C ILE A 160 6.58 10.74 -19.72
N TYR A 161 7.41 10.58 -20.75
CA TYR A 161 7.52 11.43 -21.93
C TYR A 161 7.19 10.57 -23.14
N ALA A 162 6.29 11.03 -24.00
CA ALA A 162 5.90 10.32 -25.20
C ALA A 162 5.62 11.29 -26.36
N ARG A 163 5.77 10.82 -27.58
CA ARG A 163 5.44 11.57 -28.81
C ARG A 163 3.97 11.43 -29.24
N ASN A 164 3.16 10.71 -28.45
CA ASN A 164 1.73 10.50 -28.71
C ASN A 164 0.90 10.64 -27.44
N LYS A 165 -0.37 10.99 -27.57
CA LYS A 165 -1.32 11.22 -26.46
C LYS A 165 -1.61 9.96 -25.64
N GLN A 166 -1.44 8.78 -26.23
CA GLN A 166 -1.71 7.49 -25.58
C GLN A 166 -0.54 7.00 -24.74
N PHE A 167 0.59 7.72 -24.76
CA PHE A 167 1.84 7.35 -24.08
C PHE A 167 2.39 5.98 -24.51
N LYS A 168 2.03 5.51 -25.70
CA LYS A 168 2.56 4.27 -26.28
C LYS A 168 4.05 4.45 -26.57
N ASN A 169 4.87 3.49 -26.13
CA ASN A 169 6.34 3.53 -26.24
C ASN A 169 6.98 4.80 -25.63
N GLY A 170 6.37 5.34 -24.56
CA GLY A 170 6.92 6.49 -23.88
C GLY A 170 8.11 6.15 -22.99
N GLU A 171 9.08 7.05 -22.92
CA GLU A 171 10.22 6.98 -22.01
C GLU A 171 9.81 7.27 -20.59
N SER A 172 10.33 6.52 -19.63
CA SER A 172 9.96 6.62 -18.21
C SER A 172 11.20 6.86 -17.36
N ILE A 173 11.18 7.92 -16.55
CA ILE A 173 12.19 8.17 -15.53
C ILE A 173 11.59 8.09 -14.13
N LEU A 174 12.39 7.64 -13.17
CA LEU A 174 12.03 7.62 -11.74
C LEU A 174 12.88 8.67 -11.01
N VAL A 175 12.22 9.48 -10.20
CA VAL A 175 12.88 10.47 -9.35
C VAL A 175 12.44 10.33 -7.90
N GLY A 176 13.28 10.76 -6.97
CA GLY A 176 13.02 10.65 -5.53
C GLY A 176 11.86 11.53 -5.05
N GLY A 177 11.30 11.18 -3.88
CA GLY A 177 10.13 11.88 -3.30
C GLY A 177 10.40 13.31 -2.84
N SER A 178 11.67 13.71 -2.67
CA SER A 178 12.06 15.09 -2.37
C SER A 178 11.97 16.02 -3.58
N ASN A 179 12.05 15.47 -4.81
CA ASN A 179 12.06 16.25 -6.04
C ASN A 179 10.70 16.90 -6.34
N LYS A 180 10.73 18.07 -6.93
CA LYS A 180 9.59 18.82 -7.47
C LYS A 180 9.77 19.17 -8.95
N ALA A 181 10.87 18.68 -9.56
CA ALA A 181 11.18 18.84 -10.97
C ALA A 181 11.99 17.64 -11.47
N ALA A 182 11.99 17.44 -12.79
CA ALA A 182 12.80 16.46 -13.50
C ALA A 182 13.22 17.00 -14.86
N THR A 183 14.32 16.48 -15.39
CA THR A 183 14.84 16.80 -16.71
C THR A 183 14.91 15.55 -17.56
N TYR A 184 14.57 15.68 -18.84
CA TYR A 184 14.70 14.64 -19.86
C TYR A 184 15.30 15.28 -21.10
N TYR A 185 16.18 14.56 -21.80
CA TYR A 185 16.74 14.98 -23.07
C TYR A 185 16.05 14.21 -24.20
N ALA A 186 15.28 14.93 -24.98
CA ALA A 186 14.53 14.39 -26.09
C ALA A 186 15.48 14.00 -27.24
N PRO A 187 15.40 12.76 -27.77
CA PRO A 187 16.28 12.34 -28.87
C PRO A 187 15.87 12.93 -30.23
N TYR A 188 14.64 13.44 -30.35
CA TYR A 188 14.09 13.94 -31.61
C TYR A 188 13.30 15.22 -31.41
N SER A 189 13.29 16.08 -32.44
CA SER A 189 12.35 17.21 -32.51
C SER A 189 10.90 16.74 -32.61
N GLY A 190 9.97 17.55 -32.16
CA GLY A 190 8.53 17.26 -32.24
C GLY A 190 7.78 17.59 -30.96
N THR A 191 6.50 17.24 -30.93
CA THR A 191 5.65 17.44 -29.77
C THR A 191 5.78 16.28 -28.78
N TYR A 192 6.07 16.60 -27.53
CA TYR A 192 6.11 15.66 -26.43
C TYR A 192 4.93 15.87 -25.50
N TYR A 193 4.30 14.78 -25.10
CA TYR A 193 3.27 14.67 -24.08
C TYR A 193 3.91 14.19 -22.80
N VAL A 194 3.62 14.84 -21.69
CA VAL A 194 4.23 14.53 -20.40
C VAL A 194 3.14 14.39 -19.33
N HIS A 195 3.22 13.33 -18.55
CA HIS A 195 2.48 13.16 -17.31
C HIS A 195 3.35 12.47 -16.26
N LEU A 196 2.92 12.53 -15.01
CA LEU A 196 3.63 11.85 -13.93
C LEU A 196 2.65 11.26 -12.93
N ARG A 197 3.13 10.29 -12.16
CA ARG A 197 2.44 9.76 -10.98
C ARG A 197 3.39 9.55 -9.82
N PRO A 198 2.96 9.81 -8.58
CA PRO A 198 3.74 9.51 -7.41
C PRO A 198 3.63 8.02 -7.05
N TYR A 199 4.60 7.48 -6.30
CA TYR A 199 4.51 6.15 -5.72
C TYR A 199 4.97 6.12 -4.27
N LYS A 200 4.42 5.16 -3.50
CA LYS A 200 4.90 4.76 -2.19
C LYS A 200 5.60 3.41 -2.31
N ASN A 201 6.83 3.32 -1.82
CA ASN A 201 7.54 2.06 -1.72
C ASN A 201 7.28 1.41 -0.36
N LEU A 202 6.97 0.13 -0.35
CA LEU A 202 6.91 -0.72 0.84
C LEU A 202 7.53 -2.08 0.49
N ASN A 203 8.64 -2.43 1.12
CA ASN A 203 9.37 -3.70 0.91
C ASN A 203 9.62 -4.00 -0.58
N GLY A 204 10.18 -3.04 -1.32
CA GLY A 204 10.46 -3.15 -2.76
C GLY A 204 9.26 -2.95 -3.69
N LYS A 205 8.03 -3.14 -3.21
CA LYS A 205 6.82 -2.97 -4.01
C LYS A 205 6.39 -1.50 -4.10
N LYS A 206 6.19 -1.00 -5.32
CA LYS A 206 5.69 0.36 -5.59
C LYS A 206 4.17 0.38 -5.66
N TYR A 207 3.53 1.22 -4.85
CA TYR A 207 2.09 1.50 -4.85
C TYR A 207 1.86 2.84 -5.53
N TYR A 208 1.52 2.82 -6.80
CA TYR A 208 1.35 4.02 -7.61
C TYR A 208 0.05 4.75 -7.29
N GLY A 209 0.14 6.08 -7.17
CA GLY A 209 -0.99 7.00 -7.20
C GLY A 209 -1.58 7.14 -8.60
N SER A 210 -2.60 8.01 -8.74
CA SER A 210 -3.19 8.33 -10.04
C SER A 210 -2.23 9.20 -10.87
N TRP A 211 -2.36 9.11 -12.20
CA TRP A 211 -1.67 10.00 -13.13
C TRP A 211 -2.12 11.46 -12.93
N SER A 212 -1.18 12.39 -13.15
CA SER A 212 -1.45 13.83 -13.20
C SER A 212 -2.32 14.20 -14.42
N ASN A 213 -2.60 15.49 -14.56
CA ASN A 213 -2.93 16.08 -15.86
C ASN A 213 -1.75 15.88 -16.83
N THR A 214 -2.05 15.86 -18.12
CA THR A 214 -1.05 15.85 -19.21
C THR A 214 -0.75 17.27 -19.63
N LYS A 215 0.50 17.57 -19.91
CA LYS A 215 0.94 18.79 -20.61
C LYS A 215 1.78 18.45 -21.82
N THR A 216 1.83 19.35 -22.77
CA THR A 216 2.61 19.20 -24.01
C THR A 216 3.71 20.24 -24.10
N VAL A 217 4.76 19.90 -24.81
CA VAL A 217 5.82 20.85 -25.16
C VAL A 217 6.37 20.51 -26.56
N LYS A 218 6.68 21.54 -27.32
CA LYS A 218 7.34 21.38 -28.62
C LYS A 218 8.85 21.46 -28.40
N VAL A 219 9.55 20.41 -28.82
CA VAL A 219 11.01 20.31 -28.81
C VAL A 219 11.52 20.65 -30.20
N ASN A 220 12.48 21.53 -30.28
CA ASN A 220 13.15 21.89 -31.52
C ASN A 220 14.67 21.72 -31.32
N ILE A 221 15.21 20.62 -31.86
CA ILE A 221 16.63 20.32 -31.82
C ILE A 221 17.22 20.88 -33.11
N ARG A 222 17.99 21.91 -32.99
CA ARG A 222 18.76 22.42 -34.14
C ARG A 222 19.77 21.34 -34.52
N LYS A 223 19.72 20.88 -35.77
CA LYS A 223 20.81 20.08 -36.30
C LYS A 223 22.03 21.01 -36.41
N GLN A 224 23.12 20.62 -35.80
CA GLN A 224 24.38 21.31 -36.01
C GLN A 224 24.77 21.05 -37.47
N ALA A 225 24.90 22.10 -38.26
CA ALA A 225 25.47 22.00 -39.59
C ALA A 225 26.97 21.80 -39.44
N TYR A 226 27.51 21.03 -40.35
CA TYR A 226 28.94 20.78 -40.45
C TYR A 226 29.38 21.12 -41.86
N HIS A 227 30.52 21.77 -41.99
CA HIS A 227 31.21 21.91 -43.25
C HIS A 227 32.49 21.09 -43.24
N THR A 228 33.02 20.81 -44.40
CA THR A 228 34.25 20.06 -44.54
C THR A 228 35.42 21.03 -44.72
N GLU A 229 36.39 20.93 -43.86
CA GLU A 229 37.65 21.69 -44.04
C GLU A 229 38.77 20.74 -44.48
N THR A 230 39.61 21.25 -45.37
CA THR A 230 40.84 20.54 -45.81
C THR A 230 41.94 20.89 -44.85
N VAL A 231 42.39 19.93 -44.08
CA VAL A 231 43.56 20.09 -43.18
C VAL A 231 44.76 19.39 -43.82
N TRP A 232 45.93 19.86 -43.51
CA TRP A 232 47.16 19.28 -43.95
C TRP A 232 48.13 19.02 -42.81
N ALA A 233 48.93 17.99 -42.94
CA ALA A 233 50.01 17.65 -42.02
C ALA A 233 51.31 17.45 -42.81
N LYS A 234 52.43 17.77 -42.20
CA LYS A 234 53.75 17.56 -42.79
C LYS A 234 54.25 16.15 -42.45
N ARG A 235 54.57 15.35 -43.42
CA ARG A 235 55.22 14.06 -43.25
C ARG A 235 56.55 14.05 -44.01
N GLY A 236 57.63 14.28 -43.30
CA GLY A 236 58.95 14.48 -43.93
C GLY A 236 58.97 15.75 -44.80
N LYS A 237 59.36 15.64 -46.08
CA LYS A 237 59.29 16.71 -47.06
C LYS A 237 57.94 16.93 -47.75
N ASN A 238 56.97 15.98 -47.50
CA ASN A 238 55.68 16.00 -48.19
C ASN A 238 54.57 16.60 -47.28
N ARG A 239 53.55 17.21 -47.93
CA ARG A 239 52.29 17.60 -47.28
C ARG A 239 51.26 16.52 -47.58
N ILE A 240 50.53 16.06 -46.54
CA ILE A 240 49.41 15.15 -46.69
C ILE A 240 48.15 15.95 -46.34
N TYR A 241 47.19 15.91 -47.23
CA TYR A 241 45.90 16.60 -47.10
C TYR A 241 44.83 15.58 -46.62
N GLY A 242 43.98 15.99 -45.69
CA GLY A 242 42.81 15.24 -45.22
C GLY A 242 41.62 16.17 -45.09
N GLN A 243 40.41 15.60 -45.05
CA GLN A 243 39.20 16.35 -44.77
C GLN A 243 38.72 16.02 -43.38
N VAL A 244 38.30 17.05 -42.62
CA VAL A 244 37.67 16.93 -41.32
C VAL A 244 36.30 17.61 -41.35
N TYR A 245 35.32 17.02 -40.62
CA TYR A 245 34.02 17.64 -40.45
C TYR A 245 34.10 18.61 -39.25
N VAL A 246 33.87 19.88 -39.51
CA VAL A 246 33.93 20.95 -38.52
C VAL A 246 32.53 21.48 -38.28
N PRO A 247 32.06 21.61 -36.99
CA PRO A 247 30.77 22.23 -36.69
C PRO A 247 30.76 23.67 -37.20
N ASP A 248 29.65 24.13 -37.82
CA ASP A 248 29.49 25.50 -38.26
C ASP A 248 29.59 26.44 -37.05
N GLY A 249 30.38 27.54 -37.20
CA GLY A 249 30.67 28.52 -36.17
C GLY A 249 31.87 28.18 -35.28
N VAL A 250 32.59 27.07 -35.55
CA VAL A 250 33.88 26.77 -34.93
C VAL A 250 34.94 26.82 -36.04
N GLY A 251 35.75 27.86 -36.02
CA GLY A 251 36.96 27.95 -36.90
C GLY A 251 38.16 27.35 -36.14
N TYR A 252 38.95 26.51 -36.79
CA TYR A 252 40.31 26.22 -36.31
C TYR A 252 41.21 27.35 -36.76
N HIS A 253 41.73 28.09 -35.77
CA HIS A 253 42.79 29.10 -35.97
C HIS A 253 44.17 28.45 -35.93
#